data_e6bac50f9e050b9edb0ec18fbb408bbd
#
_entry.id   e6bac50f9e050b9edb0ec18fbb408bbd
#
_cell.length_a   1.000
_cell.length_b   1.000
_cell.length_c   1.000
_cell.angle_alpha   90.00
_cell.angle_beta   90.00
_cell.angle_gamma   90.00
#
_symmetry.space_group_name_H-M   'P 1'
#
loop_
_entity.id
_entity.type
_entity.pdbx_description
1 polymer ?
#
loop_
_entity_poly.entity_id
_entity_poly.type
_entity_poly.pdbx_seq_one_letter_code
_entity_poly.pdbx_strand_id
1 'polypeptide(L)'
;MIISSLTGIKTVSIFIEVLNPLQGQGPNYYPLKAKIKNIKLWIIAIGCLFIILPVAWLLLVRLEGQPPTLELDPVSPYIGKSQELTLAVSDAQSGLRRLWVGLLKDGKEVVLQDTDFQSAGFLGGGSLKETSIKIPIAPQKLGFSDGEAILRMVVHDYSWRDWWIGNKTYLEKTVVIDTQPPEIEVLSRAHNINQGGAGLVIFRTSENCSQSGVQVGDRFYPGHGGAFADPLVYIAYIALGYQQGPDTDIRVRAVDPAGNSTESSFYYHIRRKTFRKDKINISDGFLKRKIPEFSGQIPLGASKSPLDKFLEINRDVRRANYMKIAAVCQNPNPKRHWRGRFLRLPKSATRARFADHRTYFYKGNPIDQQVHLGIDLASVANSPVPAGNDGVVALASASDGLGIYGKTVILDHGYGLFSMYSHLSQIAVKVGDHVSKGDKLGRTGSTGMAGGDHLHFSMLINDTFVNPVEWWDIKWIQNNVTSKIEWAQSLTSKE
;
A
#
# COMPACT_ATOMS: atom_id res chain seq x y z
N MET A 1 6.62 -10.23 24.49
CA MET A 1 7.03 -11.55 24.91
C MET A 1 8.55 -11.55 24.84
N ILE A 2 9.30 -11.43 25.82
CA ILE A 2 9.38 -11.95 27.19
C ILE A 2 10.05 -10.89 28.06
N ILE A 3 9.44 -10.58 29.16
CA ILE A 3 10.00 -9.81 30.27
C ILE A 3 10.77 -10.83 31.13
N SER A 4 12.01 -10.53 31.51
CA SER A 4 12.57 -11.14 32.68
C SER A 4 13.34 -10.11 33.51
N SER A 5 12.83 -9.96 34.70
CA SER A 5 13.33 -9.22 35.83
C SER A 5 14.73 -9.68 36.25
N LEU A 6 15.51 -8.74 36.77
CA LEU A 6 16.64 -9.06 37.64
C LEU A 6 16.68 -8.07 38.82
N THR A 7 16.02 -8.48 39.86
CA THR A 7 16.30 -8.01 41.24
C THR A 7 17.51 -8.76 41.76
N GLY A 8 18.50 -8.04 42.24
CA GLY A 8 19.67 -8.62 42.88
C GLY A 8 20.29 -7.64 43.85
N ILE A 9 19.64 -7.45 45.01
CA ILE A 9 20.25 -6.76 46.18
C ILE A 9 21.09 -7.79 46.90
N LYS A 10 22.41 -7.66 46.86
CA LYS A 10 23.31 -8.42 47.73
C LYS A 10 23.45 -7.68 49.07
N THR A 11 22.89 -8.27 50.09
CA THR A 11 23.11 -7.93 51.51
C THR A 11 24.54 -8.26 51.87
N VAL A 12 25.29 -7.25 52.30
CA VAL A 12 26.60 -7.46 52.92
C VAL A 12 26.38 -7.64 54.39
N SER A 13 26.56 -8.86 54.89
CA SER A 13 26.57 -9.16 56.33
C SER A 13 27.96 -8.88 56.89
N ILE A 14 28.03 -7.95 57.81
CA ILE A 14 29.25 -7.68 58.58
C ILE A 14 29.20 -8.61 59.80
N PHE A 15 30.12 -9.54 59.86
CA PHE A 15 30.39 -10.35 61.09
C PHE A 15 31.18 -9.52 62.07
N ILE A 16 30.62 -9.33 63.26
CA ILE A 16 31.37 -8.81 64.43
C ILE A 16 31.79 -10.01 65.27
N GLU A 17 33.06 -10.27 65.27
CA GLU A 17 33.65 -11.23 66.18
C GLU A 17 33.91 -10.58 67.54
N VAL A 18 33.24 -11.11 68.54
CA VAL A 18 33.46 -10.67 69.93
C VAL A 18 34.55 -11.56 70.52
N LEU A 19 35.71 -11.01 70.75
CA LEU A 19 36.76 -11.65 71.54
C LEU A 19 36.76 -11.06 72.98
N ASN A 20 36.66 -11.97 73.89
CA ASN A 20 36.62 -11.79 75.35
C ASN A 20 37.96 -11.29 75.93
N PRO A 21 37.94 -10.60 77.08
CA PRO A 21 39.07 -9.84 77.58
C PRO A 21 39.97 -10.66 78.49
N LEU A 22 41.28 -10.46 78.40
CA LEU A 22 42.21 -10.72 79.48
C LEU A 22 43.27 -9.64 79.58
N GLN A 23 43.16 -8.97 80.70
CA GLN A 23 44.22 -8.30 81.57
C GLN A 23 45.13 -7.19 81.03
N GLY A 24 44.86 -6.01 81.55
CA GLY A 24 45.85 -5.22 82.17
C GLY A 24 46.71 -4.27 81.36
N GLN A 25 46.29 -3.05 81.23
CA GLN A 25 47.13 -1.82 81.47
C GLN A 25 46.25 -0.58 81.19
N GLY A 26 46.42 0.47 81.95
CA GLY A 26 45.58 1.64 82.14
C GLY A 26 45.28 2.51 80.88
N PRO A 27 44.28 3.39 80.94
CA PRO A 27 43.79 4.13 79.78
C PRO A 27 44.77 5.23 79.38
N ASN A 28 45.40 5.06 78.22
CA ASN A 28 46.05 6.11 77.50
C ASN A 28 44.99 7.01 76.81
N TYR A 29 44.70 8.14 77.37
CA TYR A 29 43.90 9.18 76.71
C TYR A 29 44.72 9.79 75.59
N TYR A 30 44.37 9.41 74.35
CA TYR A 30 44.82 10.11 73.16
C TYR A 30 43.92 11.31 72.91
N PRO A 31 44.46 12.49 72.65
CA PRO A 31 43.65 13.70 72.52
C PRO A 31 42.92 13.72 71.20
N LEU A 32 41.59 13.84 71.27
CA LEU A 32 40.63 13.95 70.15
C LEU A 32 40.82 15.22 69.29
N LYS A 33 41.91 15.99 69.45
CA LYS A 33 42.10 17.28 68.73
C LYS A 33 42.58 17.20 67.32
N ALA A 34 43.10 16.04 66.84
CA ALA A 34 43.58 15.91 65.47
C ALA A 34 42.43 15.60 64.43
N LYS A 35 41.29 15.04 64.88
CA LYS A 35 40.17 14.72 64.00
C LYS A 35 39.28 15.85 63.55
N ILE A 36 39.25 16.98 64.35
CA ILE A 36 38.33 18.10 64.09
C ILE A 36 38.76 18.95 62.87
N LYS A 37 40.07 19.07 62.62
CA LYS A 37 40.63 19.88 61.55
C LYS A 37 40.32 19.24 60.16
N ASN A 38 40.32 17.94 60.11
CA ASN A 38 40.01 17.22 58.88
C ASN A 38 38.50 17.18 58.55
N ILE A 39 37.61 17.16 59.56
CA ILE A 39 36.14 17.17 59.33
C ILE A 39 35.69 18.50 58.70
N LYS A 40 36.25 19.65 59.13
CA LYS A 40 35.93 20.93 58.48
C LYS A 40 36.39 20.99 57.05
N LEU A 41 37.57 20.44 56.72
CA LEU A 41 38.04 20.31 55.34
C LEU A 41 37.13 19.39 54.48
N TRP A 42 36.68 18.27 55.05
CA TRP A 42 35.73 17.38 54.35
C TRP A 42 34.35 18.02 54.14
N ILE A 43 33.85 18.80 55.13
CA ILE A 43 32.59 19.55 54.98
C ILE A 43 32.70 20.60 53.86
N ILE A 44 33.82 21.32 53.81
CA ILE A 44 34.08 22.30 52.75
C ILE A 44 34.22 21.59 51.40
N ALA A 45 34.96 20.47 51.32
CA ALA A 45 35.12 19.70 50.09
C ALA A 45 33.78 19.14 49.59
N ILE A 46 32.94 18.60 50.48
CA ILE A 46 31.59 18.13 50.14
C ILE A 46 30.70 19.32 49.69
N GLY A 47 30.76 20.45 50.40
CA GLY A 47 30.04 21.68 50.01
C GLY A 47 30.46 22.19 48.63
N CYS A 48 31.77 22.20 48.35
CA CYS A 48 32.30 22.56 47.02
C CYS A 48 31.82 21.56 45.96
N LEU A 49 31.80 20.25 46.26
CA LEU A 49 31.34 19.23 45.35
C LEU A 49 29.86 19.41 44.99
N PHE A 50 29.01 19.76 45.97
CA PHE A 50 27.58 20.05 45.76
C PHE A 50 27.33 21.29 44.90
N ILE A 51 28.30 22.21 44.79
CA ILE A 51 28.22 23.39 43.90
C ILE A 51 28.85 23.06 42.53
N ILE A 52 30.03 22.44 42.52
CA ILE A 52 30.80 22.18 41.29
C ILE A 52 30.06 21.19 40.38
N LEU A 53 29.49 20.13 40.95
CA LEU A 53 28.80 19.12 40.12
C LEU A 53 27.57 19.68 39.39
N PRO A 54 26.64 20.42 40.04
CA PRO A 54 25.53 21.05 39.32
C PRO A 54 25.98 22.09 38.28
N VAL A 55 27.00 22.89 38.62
CA VAL A 55 27.58 23.89 37.69
C VAL A 55 28.23 23.19 36.48
N ALA A 56 29.06 22.18 36.74
CA ALA A 56 29.68 21.39 35.65
C ALA A 56 28.62 20.71 34.76
N TRP A 57 27.61 20.11 35.39
CA TRP A 57 26.50 19.52 34.66
C TRP A 57 25.74 20.55 33.80
N LEU A 58 25.44 21.73 34.38
CA LEU A 58 24.82 22.82 33.67
C LEU A 58 25.66 23.31 32.49
N LEU A 59 26.97 23.46 32.68
CA LEU A 59 27.88 23.84 31.58
C LEU A 59 27.93 22.79 30.50
N LEU A 60 27.98 21.50 30.85
CA LEU A 60 27.97 20.39 29.89
C LEU A 60 26.70 20.39 29.04
N VAL A 61 25.53 20.63 29.66
CA VAL A 61 24.24 20.64 28.93
C VAL A 61 24.08 21.93 28.11
N ARG A 62 24.61 23.08 28.61
CA ARG A 62 24.40 24.38 27.94
C ARG A 62 25.46 24.73 26.92
N LEU A 63 26.68 24.21 27.03
CA LEU A 63 27.76 24.36 26.06
C LEU A 63 27.84 23.12 25.11
N GLU A 64 26.76 22.35 25.07
CA GLU A 64 26.68 21.20 24.16
C GLU A 64 26.94 21.62 22.72
N GLY A 65 27.47 20.70 21.87
CA GLY A 65 27.92 21.02 20.54
C GLY A 65 27.19 20.25 19.44
N GLN A 66 26.09 19.58 19.78
CA GLN A 66 25.29 18.87 18.79
C GLN A 66 24.25 19.83 18.21
N PRO A 67 24.29 20.12 16.89
CA PRO A 67 23.30 20.99 16.29
C PRO A 67 21.91 20.30 16.26
N PRO A 68 20.82 21.07 16.26
CA PRO A 68 19.49 20.56 16.14
C PRO A 68 19.32 19.77 14.83
N THR A 69 18.47 18.77 14.81
CA THR A 69 18.14 18.00 13.60
C THR A 69 17.00 18.66 12.84
N LEU A 70 17.03 18.48 11.52
CA LEU A 70 16.01 18.99 10.61
C LEU A 70 15.72 17.95 9.54
N GLU A 71 14.47 17.49 9.46
CA GLU A 71 14.00 16.53 8.47
C GLU A 71 12.80 17.11 7.70
N LEU A 72 12.82 16.96 6.38
CA LEU A 72 11.78 17.45 5.48
C LEU A 72 10.96 16.29 4.90
N ASP A 73 9.64 16.33 5.05
CA ASP A 73 8.68 15.39 4.48
C ASP A 73 7.56 16.15 3.72
N PRO A 74 7.22 15.79 2.47
CA PRO A 74 7.90 14.83 1.60
C PRO A 74 9.23 15.36 1.05
N VAL A 75 10.15 14.45 0.78
CA VAL A 75 11.46 14.78 0.17
C VAL A 75 11.33 15.05 -1.35
N SER A 76 10.13 15.39 -1.86
CA SER A 76 9.92 15.69 -3.29
C SER A 76 10.80 16.85 -3.73
N PRO A 77 11.46 16.74 -4.89
CA PRO A 77 12.15 17.89 -5.50
C PRO A 77 11.19 18.86 -6.21
N TYR A 78 9.89 18.55 -6.27
CA TYR A 78 8.90 19.37 -6.97
C TYR A 78 7.95 20.08 -5.99
N ILE A 79 7.55 21.31 -6.33
CA ILE A 79 6.56 22.11 -5.62
C ILE A 79 5.47 22.50 -6.63
N GLY A 80 4.26 21.96 -6.43
CA GLY A 80 3.09 22.24 -7.28
C GLY A 80 2.36 23.55 -6.97
N LYS A 81 1.14 23.68 -7.51
CA LYS A 81 0.26 24.85 -7.28
C LYS A 81 0.02 25.18 -5.82
N SER A 82 -0.15 24.16 -4.99
CA SER A 82 -0.33 24.28 -3.55
C SER A 82 0.09 22.98 -2.89
N GLN A 83 1.02 23.07 -1.97
CA GLN A 83 1.59 21.94 -1.26
C GLN A 83 1.79 22.30 0.21
N GLU A 84 1.71 21.33 1.09
CA GLU A 84 2.07 21.45 2.50
C GLU A 84 3.39 20.71 2.71
N LEU A 85 4.43 21.44 3.11
CA LEU A 85 5.69 20.84 3.55
C LEU A 85 5.61 20.58 5.05
N THR A 86 6.02 19.41 5.48
CA THR A 86 6.14 19.07 6.89
C THR A 86 7.62 19.05 7.27
N LEU A 87 8.00 19.91 8.22
CA LEU A 87 9.34 19.98 8.78
C LEU A 87 9.33 19.41 10.18
N ALA A 88 10.04 18.31 10.39
CA ALA A 88 10.33 17.80 11.73
C ALA A 88 11.66 18.36 12.21
N VAL A 89 11.65 19.02 13.35
CA VAL A 89 12.84 19.60 13.97
C VAL A 89 12.97 19.11 15.41
N SER A 90 14.18 18.75 15.82
CA SER A 90 14.42 18.32 17.20
C SER A 90 15.79 18.72 17.73
N ASP A 91 15.84 19.00 19.03
CA ASP A 91 17.04 19.17 19.84
C ASP A 91 16.85 18.55 21.22
N ALA A 92 17.57 17.49 21.51
CA ALA A 92 17.39 16.71 22.73
C ALA A 92 17.98 17.43 23.99
N GLN A 93 18.96 18.31 23.82
CA GLN A 93 19.73 18.86 24.94
C GLN A 93 19.29 20.28 25.30
N SER A 94 19.67 21.27 24.50
CA SER A 94 19.40 22.69 24.82
C SER A 94 18.00 23.13 24.43
N GLY A 95 17.35 22.43 23.49
CA GLY A 95 16.01 22.71 23.00
C GLY A 95 15.95 23.74 21.89
N LEU A 96 14.89 23.67 21.12
CA LEU A 96 14.66 24.48 19.92
C LEU A 96 14.48 25.97 20.28
N ARG A 97 15.13 26.86 19.52
CA ARG A 97 15.06 28.31 19.68
C ARG A 97 14.33 29.00 18.55
N ARG A 98 14.73 28.76 17.29
CA ARG A 98 14.14 29.41 16.12
C ARG A 98 14.17 28.48 14.91
N LEU A 99 13.11 28.49 14.15
CA LEU A 99 13.04 27.89 12.82
C LEU A 99 12.76 28.99 11.80
N TRP A 100 13.60 29.09 10.78
CA TRP A 100 13.41 29.96 9.64
C TRP A 100 13.43 29.14 8.35
N VAL A 101 12.47 29.41 7.45
CA VAL A 101 12.34 28.76 6.14
C VAL A 101 12.08 29.82 5.09
N GLY A 102 12.87 29.84 4.03
CA GLY A 102 12.74 30.73 2.91
C GLY A 102 12.78 30.01 1.56
N LEU A 103 12.11 30.57 0.57
CA LEU A 103 12.17 30.14 -0.83
C LEU A 103 12.85 31.22 -1.66
N LEU A 104 13.95 30.86 -2.30
CA LEU A 104 14.77 31.74 -3.15
C LEU A 104 14.63 31.33 -4.62
N LYS A 105 14.29 32.28 -5.48
CA LYS A 105 14.29 32.11 -6.95
C LYS A 105 14.61 33.44 -7.62
N ASP A 106 15.45 33.41 -8.65
CA ASP A 106 15.82 34.59 -9.47
C ASP A 106 16.24 35.81 -8.64
N GLY A 107 16.98 35.58 -7.53
CA GLY A 107 17.42 36.64 -6.61
C GLY A 107 16.35 37.18 -5.68
N LYS A 108 15.10 36.75 -5.77
CA LYS A 108 14.00 37.07 -4.84
C LYS A 108 13.91 35.99 -3.79
N GLU A 109 13.99 36.36 -2.50
CA GLU A 109 13.77 35.48 -1.38
C GLU A 109 12.49 35.84 -0.64
N VAL A 110 11.65 34.84 -0.38
CA VAL A 110 10.39 35.01 0.37
C VAL A 110 10.43 34.10 1.58
N VAL A 111 10.20 34.67 2.76
CA VAL A 111 10.12 33.92 4.01
C VAL A 111 8.77 33.17 4.04
N LEU A 112 8.84 31.85 4.15
CA LEU A 112 7.68 30.98 4.27
C LEU A 112 7.26 30.78 5.72
N GLN A 113 8.26 30.65 6.60
CA GLN A 113 8.05 30.44 8.03
C GLN A 113 9.19 31.08 8.80
N ASP A 114 8.86 31.81 9.87
CA ASP A 114 9.80 32.31 10.86
C ASP A 114 9.14 32.19 12.22
N THR A 115 9.68 31.32 13.08
CA THR A 115 9.08 30.97 14.36
C THR A 115 10.13 30.93 15.45
N ASP A 116 9.95 31.76 16.46
CA ASP A 116 10.71 31.70 17.71
C ASP A 116 9.97 30.80 18.73
N PHE A 117 10.70 29.83 19.28
CA PHE A 117 10.18 28.95 20.33
C PHE A 117 10.47 29.53 21.72
N GLN A 118 9.57 29.23 22.65
CA GLN A 118 9.69 29.80 24.02
C GLN A 118 10.90 29.23 24.76
N SER A 119 11.60 30.14 25.46
CA SER A 119 12.63 29.77 26.41
C SER A 119 12.02 29.31 27.74
N ALA A 120 12.58 28.28 28.34
CA ALA A 120 12.30 27.87 29.73
C ALA A 120 13.15 28.63 30.75
N GLY A 121 13.65 29.80 30.38
CA GLY A 121 14.52 30.66 31.17
C GLY A 121 16.02 30.42 30.93
N PHE A 122 16.86 31.30 31.49
CA PHE A 122 18.31 31.30 31.25
C PHE A 122 18.99 29.93 31.52
N LEU A 123 18.59 29.29 32.60
CA LEU A 123 19.11 27.95 32.96
C LEU A 123 18.32 26.80 32.33
N GLY A 124 17.09 27.02 31.88
CA GLY A 124 16.17 25.97 31.38
C GLY A 124 16.32 25.63 29.90
N GLY A 125 16.83 26.57 29.07
CA GLY A 125 16.92 26.42 27.63
C GLY A 125 15.59 26.56 26.89
N GLY A 126 15.40 25.80 25.81
CA GLY A 126 14.14 25.73 25.10
C GLY A 126 13.13 24.86 25.83
N SER A 127 11.88 25.33 25.89
CA SER A 127 10.77 24.54 26.44
C SER A 127 10.39 23.37 25.52
N LEU A 128 10.68 23.50 24.21
CA LEU A 128 10.34 22.54 23.19
C LEU A 128 11.60 21.78 22.75
N LYS A 129 11.54 20.43 22.77
CA LYS A 129 12.64 19.55 22.33
C LYS A 129 12.44 19.02 20.92
N GLU A 130 11.21 18.84 20.50
CA GLU A 130 10.84 18.37 19.18
C GLU A 130 9.51 18.97 18.75
N THR A 131 9.35 19.18 17.44
CA THR A 131 8.08 19.61 16.85
C THR A 131 8.03 19.29 15.38
N SER A 132 6.82 19.17 14.85
CA SER A 132 6.55 19.06 13.43
C SER A 132 5.72 20.26 12.99
N ILE A 133 6.22 21.01 12.03
CA ILE A 133 5.59 22.25 11.53
C ILE A 133 5.17 22.03 10.08
N LYS A 134 3.91 22.37 9.79
CA LYS A 134 3.33 22.33 8.47
C LYS A 134 3.38 23.71 7.85
N ILE A 135 4.00 23.80 6.69
CA ILE A 135 4.23 25.06 5.96
C ILE A 135 3.49 24.98 4.62
N PRO A 136 2.39 25.73 4.45
CA PRO A 136 1.71 25.79 3.17
C PRO A 136 2.53 26.62 2.18
N ILE A 137 2.77 26.06 0.99
CA ILE A 137 3.45 26.75 -0.11
C ILE A 137 2.52 26.83 -1.30
N ALA A 138 2.31 28.05 -1.80
CA ALA A 138 1.60 28.32 -3.04
C ALA A 138 2.45 29.31 -3.86
N PRO A 139 3.38 28.82 -4.71
CA PRO A 139 4.40 29.64 -5.35
C PRO A 139 3.84 30.83 -6.14
N GLN A 140 2.77 30.63 -6.89
CA GLN A 140 2.14 31.70 -7.65
C GLN A 140 1.60 32.84 -6.77
N LYS A 141 1.04 32.52 -5.58
CA LYS A 141 0.58 33.56 -4.62
C LYS A 141 1.75 34.33 -4.00
N LEU A 142 2.94 33.73 -3.97
CA LEU A 142 4.17 34.37 -3.52
C LEU A 142 4.88 35.14 -4.64
N GLY A 143 4.33 35.11 -5.85
CA GLY A 143 4.84 35.79 -7.04
C GLY A 143 6.08 35.09 -7.63
N PHE A 144 6.15 33.76 -7.55
CA PHE A 144 7.14 32.93 -8.23
C PHE A 144 6.56 32.32 -9.50
N SER A 145 7.36 32.28 -10.55
CA SER A 145 7.11 31.53 -11.79
C SER A 145 7.62 30.11 -11.66
N ASP A 146 7.25 29.23 -12.60
CA ASP A 146 7.78 27.86 -12.71
C ASP A 146 9.29 27.87 -12.99
N GLY A 147 9.98 26.78 -12.62
CA GLY A 147 11.41 26.56 -12.78
C GLY A 147 12.15 26.31 -11.46
N GLU A 148 13.49 26.24 -11.53
CA GLU A 148 14.32 25.93 -10.37
C GLU A 148 14.28 27.02 -9.29
N ALA A 149 14.23 26.58 -8.04
CA ALA A 149 14.26 27.42 -6.86
C ALA A 149 15.06 26.73 -5.75
N ILE A 150 15.44 27.48 -4.73
CA ILE A 150 16.18 26.94 -3.57
C ILE A 150 15.34 27.12 -2.33
N LEU A 151 15.02 26.01 -1.69
CA LEU A 151 14.39 26.00 -0.35
C LEU A 151 15.51 26.03 0.69
N ARG A 152 15.53 27.09 1.49
CA ARG A 152 16.50 27.32 2.57
C ARG A 152 15.84 27.12 3.91
N MET A 153 16.48 26.39 4.80
CA MET A 153 15.95 26.08 6.12
C MET A 153 17.05 26.24 7.15
N VAL A 154 16.74 26.94 8.23
CA VAL A 154 17.67 27.18 9.34
C VAL A 154 16.95 26.90 10.64
N VAL A 155 17.54 26.08 11.48
CA VAL A 155 17.07 25.86 12.84
C VAL A 155 18.18 26.16 13.84
N HIS A 156 17.85 26.88 14.90
CA HIS A 156 18.74 27.20 16.01
C HIS A 156 18.22 26.55 17.31
N ASP A 157 19.15 26.22 18.19
CA ASP A 157 18.86 25.77 19.55
C ASP A 157 19.14 26.85 20.59
N TYR A 158 18.90 26.54 21.89
CA TYR A 158 19.21 27.39 23.01
C TYR A 158 20.56 27.07 23.66
N SER A 159 21.52 26.47 22.97
CA SER A 159 22.89 26.30 23.45
C SER A 159 23.55 27.66 23.76
N TRP A 160 24.48 27.71 24.71
CA TRP A 160 25.26 28.90 25.00
C TRP A 160 26.47 29.08 24.09
N ARG A 161 26.63 28.22 23.09
CA ARG A 161 27.66 28.37 22.06
C ARG A 161 27.42 29.60 21.19
N ASP A 162 28.46 29.99 20.46
CA ASP A 162 28.44 31.12 19.55
C ASP A 162 27.87 32.41 20.19
N TRP A 163 28.36 32.76 21.39
CA TRP A 163 27.89 33.93 22.14
C TRP A 163 26.37 33.95 22.36
N TRP A 164 25.81 32.82 22.80
CA TRP A 164 24.38 32.59 23.05
C TRP A 164 23.48 32.62 21.82
N ILE A 165 24.09 32.57 20.61
CA ILE A 165 23.30 32.41 19.38
C ILE A 165 22.75 30.96 19.26
N GLY A 166 23.50 30.00 19.82
CA GLY A 166 23.19 28.57 19.80
C GLY A 166 23.83 27.84 18.61
N ASN A 167 23.75 26.50 18.64
CA ASN A 167 24.11 25.73 17.46
C ASN A 167 23.05 25.94 16.38
N LYS A 168 23.46 25.76 15.12
CA LYS A 168 22.55 25.86 13.97
C LYS A 168 22.70 24.69 13.01
N THR A 169 21.61 24.29 12.44
CA THR A 169 21.57 23.45 11.24
C THR A 169 21.05 24.29 10.08
N TYR A 170 21.77 24.26 9.00
CA TYR A 170 21.41 24.92 7.74
C TYR A 170 21.27 23.86 6.65
N LEU A 171 20.14 23.87 5.94
CA LEU A 171 19.89 22.98 4.82
C LEU A 171 19.40 23.79 3.62
N GLU A 172 20.06 23.62 2.48
CA GLU A 172 19.56 24.06 1.18
C GLU A 172 19.13 22.86 0.35
N LYS A 173 17.99 23.00 -0.30
CA LYS A 173 17.47 21.99 -1.22
C LYS A 173 17.01 22.65 -2.50
N THR A 174 17.62 22.26 -3.63
CA THR A 174 17.10 22.62 -4.94
C THR A 174 15.76 21.95 -5.17
N VAL A 175 14.76 22.73 -5.57
CA VAL A 175 13.41 22.29 -5.88
C VAL A 175 12.99 22.87 -7.22
N VAL A 176 12.06 22.22 -7.89
CA VAL A 176 11.46 22.70 -9.14
C VAL A 176 10.03 23.12 -8.85
N ILE A 177 9.74 24.39 -9.03
CA ILE A 177 8.38 24.90 -9.01
C ILE A 177 7.73 24.51 -10.34
N ASP A 178 6.66 23.74 -10.26
CA ASP A 178 5.89 23.31 -11.43
C ASP A 178 4.40 23.43 -11.09
N THR A 179 3.75 24.42 -11.67
CA THR A 179 2.33 24.71 -11.42
C THR A 179 1.45 24.40 -12.62
N GLN A 180 2.02 23.84 -13.70
CA GLN A 180 1.28 23.47 -14.90
C GLN A 180 0.84 22.00 -14.76
N PRO A 181 -0.47 21.70 -14.90
CA PRO A 181 -0.91 20.32 -14.94
C PRO A 181 -0.56 19.68 -16.29
N PRO A 182 -0.33 18.34 -16.33
CA PRO A 182 -0.07 17.65 -17.57
C PRO A 182 -1.27 17.74 -18.54
N GLU A 183 -1.00 17.82 -19.83
CA GLU A 183 -2.03 17.69 -20.86
C GLU A 183 -2.24 16.21 -21.21
N ILE A 184 -3.49 15.85 -21.56
CA ILE A 184 -3.89 14.50 -21.91
C ILE A 184 -4.51 14.46 -23.31
N GLU A 185 -3.96 13.64 -24.20
CA GLU A 185 -4.50 13.33 -25.51
C GLU A 185 -4.97 11.87 -25.57
N VAL A 186 -6.25 11.62 -25.84
CA VAL A 186 -6.75 10.24 -25.99
C VAL A 186 -6.59 9.81 -27.47
N LEU A 187 -5.66 8.88 -27.70
CA LEU A 187 -5.30 8.39 -29.04
C LEU A 187 -6.26 7.33 -29.57
N SER A 188 -6.82 6.48 -28.67
CA SER A 188 -7.73 5.43 -29.09
C SER A 188 -9.14 5.94 -29.38
N ARG A 189 -9.86 5.22 -30.25
CA ARG A 189 -11.21 5.57 -30.71
C ARG A 189 -12.20 4.41 -30.50
N ALA A 190 -13.50 4.68 -30.71
CA ALA A 190 -14.57 3.68 -30.69
C ALA A 190 -14.66 2.87 -29.38
N HIS A 191 -14.84 3.56 -28.27
CA HIS A 191 -14.95 2.92 -26.95
C HIS A 191 -16.39 2.43 -26.70
N ASN A 192 -16.73 1.27 -27.27
CA ASN A 192 -17.99 0.59 -27.02
C ASN A 192 -17.78 -0.50 -25.97
N ILE A 193 -18.29 -0.31 -24.74
CA ILE A 193 -18.05 -1.17 -23.61
C ILE A 193 -19.37 -1.81 -23.18
N ASN A 194 -19.38 -3.12 -22.95
CA ASN A 194 -20.56 -3.77 -22.39
C ASN A 194 -20.57 -3.64 -20.87
N GLN A 195 -21.75 -3.49 -20.27
CA GLN A 195 -21.90 -3.65 -18.83
C GLN A 195 -21.40 -5.04 -18.41
N GLY A 196 -20.49 -5.11 -17.45
CA GLY A 196 -19.80 -6.34 -17.05
C GLY A 196 -18.67 -6.75 -18.00
N GLY A 197 -18.26 -5.88 -18.94
CA GLY A 197 -17.22 -6.16 -19.93
C GLY A 197 -15.95 -5.36 -19.74
N ALA A 198 -15.04 -5.47 -20.72
CA ALA A 198 -13.75 -4.79 -20.71
C ALA A 198 -13.64 -3.76 -21.83
N GLY A 199 -12.72 -2.81 -21.67
CA GLY A 199 -12.33 -1.84 -22.68
C GLY A 199 -10.84 -1.60 -22.69
N LEU A 200 -10.39 -0.84 -23.70
CA LEU A 200 -9.01 -0.40 -23.83
C LEU A 200 -9.00 1.10 -24.16
N VAL A 201 -8.21 1.86 -23.41
CA VAL A 201 -7.93 3.27 -23.68
C VAL A 201 -6.43 3.43 -23.88
N ILE A 202 -6.04 4.14 -24.93
CA ILE A 202 -4.66 4.52 -25.20
C ILE A 202 -4.61 6.04 -25.20
N PHE A 203 -3.70 6.61 -24.46
CA PHE A 203 -3.57 8.06 -24.29
C PHE A 203 -2.11 8.46 -24.16
N ARG A 204 -1.83 9.72 -24.50
CA ARG A 204 -0.54 10.38 -24.35
C ARG A 204 -0.65 11.45 -23.27
N THR A 205 0.39 11.64 -22.47
CA THR A 205 0.57 12.81 -21.60
C THR A 205 1.63 13.72 -22.18
N SER A 206 1.58 15.02 -21.86
CA SER A 206 2.60 16.00 -22.30
C SER A 206 3.96 15.78 -21.63
N GLU A 207 3.98 15.05 -20.51
CA GLU A 207 5.14 14.84 -19.64
C GLU A 207 5.04 13.54 -18.85
N ASN A 208 6.13 13.19 -18.15
CA ASN A 208 6.13 12.05 -17.24
C ASN A 208 5.24 12.32 -16.03
N CYS A 209 4.32 11.41 -15.76
CA CYS A 209 3.38 11.50 -14.65
C CYS A 209 3.74 10.51 -13.53
N SER A 210 3.56 10.93 -12.30
CA SER A 210 3.66 10.04 -11.11
C SER A 210 2.52 9.02 -11.09
N GLN A 211 1.36 9.39 -11.63
CA GLN A 211 0.20 8.53 -11.81
C GLN A 211 -0.52 8.92 -13.10
N SER A 212 -0.80 7.95 -13.97
CA SER A 212 -1.67 8.14 -15.13
C SER A 212 -2.51 6.90 -15.36
N GLY A 213 -3.75 7.08 -15.85
CA GLY A 213 -4.66 5.97 -16.08
C GLY A 213 -6.08 6.44 -16.35
N VAL A 214 -7.04 5.52 -16.19
CA VAL A 214 -8.45 5.76 -16.47
C VAL A 214 -9.29 5.56 -15.22
N GLN A 215 -10.04 6.57 -14.86
CA GLN A 215 -11.06 6.51 -13.82
C GLN A 215 -12.36 5.99 -14.41
N VAL A 216 -12.96 4.94 -13.83
CA VAL A 216 -14.26 4.37 -14.21
C VAL A 216 -15.16 4.35 -12.98
N GLY A 217 -16.02 5.34 -12.84
CA GLY A 217 -16.74 5.59 -11.60
C GLY A 217 -15.77 5.84 -10.45
N ASP A 218 -15.82 4.99 -9.42
CA ASP A 218 -14.96 5.05 -8.23
C ASP A 218 -13.64 4.26 -8.35
N ARG A 219 -13.40 3.55 -9.48
CA ARG A 219 -12.23 2.70 -9.70
C ARG A 219 -11.23 3.31 -10.65
N PHE A 220 -9.95 3.26 -10.28
CA PHE A 220 -8.84 3.70 -11.12
C PHE A 220 -8.13 2.49 -11.74
N TYR A 221 -7.90 2.57 -13.06
CA TYR A 221 -7.18 1.59 -13.85
C TYR A 221 -5.87 2.22 -14.32
N PRO A 222 -4.71 1.78 -13.85
CA PRO A 222 -3.44 2.39 -14.19
C PRO A 222 -3.09 2.25 -15.67
N GLY A 223 -2.46 3.28 -16.22
CA GLY A 223 -1.83 3.26 -17.52
C GLY A 223 -0.47 2.58 -17.46
N HIS A 224 -0.16 1.74 -18.44
CA HIS A 224 1.12 1.07 -18.58
C HIS A 224 1.90 1.65 -19.76
N GLY A 225 3.10 2.15 -19.50
CA GLY A 225 4.03 2.63 -20.53
C GLY A 225 4.82 1.51 -21.20
N GLY A 226 5.65 1.86 -22.19
CA GLY A 226 6.58 0.92 -22.84
C GLY A 226 5.96 -0.01 -23.89
N ALA A 227 4.68 0.18 -24.23
CA ALA A 227 4.01 -0.52 -25.34
C ALA A 227 4.28 0.15 -26.71
N PHE A 228 4.70 1.41 -26.71
CA PHE A 228 4.92 2.27 -27.87
C PHE A 228 6.34 2.83 -27.84
N ALA A 229 6.84 3.34 -28.98
CA ALA A 229 8.15 3.97 -29.08
C ALA A 229 8.20 5.28 -28.26
N ASP A 230 7.11 6.04 -28.24
CA ASP A 230 6.93 7.21 -27.40
C ASP A 230 6.71 6.79 -25.93
N PRO A 231 7.59 7.15 -24.98
CA PRO A 231 7.49 6.79 -23.58
C PRO A 231 6.33 7.47 -22.86
N LEU A 232 5.77 8.54 -23.41
CA LEU A 232 4.63 9.29 -22.87
C LEU A 232 3.28 8.71 -23.29
N VAL A 233 3.28 7.63 -24.08
CA VAL A 233 2.06 6.92 -24.49
C VAL A 233 1.81 5.72 -23.59
N TYR A 234 0.60 5.69 -23.02
CA TYR A 234 0.14 4.68 -22.06
C TYR A 234 -1.01 3.88 -22.62
N ILE A 235 -1.07 2.61 -22.23
CA ILE A 235 -2.16 1.68 -22.50
C ILE A 235 -2.84 1.31 -21.17
N ALA A 236 -4.15 1.48 -21.08
CA ALA A 236 -4.94 1.10 -19.92
C ALA A 236 -6.08 0.15 -20.33
N TYR A 237 -6.06 -1.09 -19.81
CA TYR A 237 -7.26 -1.93 -19.82
C TYR A 237 -8.18 -1.44 -18.72
N ILE A 238 -9.47 -1.34 -19.03
CA ILE A 238 -10.51 -0.91 -18.11
C ILE A 238 -11.59 -1.96 -17.99
N ALA A 239 -12.22 -2.06 -16.85
CA ALA A 239 -13.38 -2.90 -16.62
C ALA A 239 -14.59 -2.04 -16.27
N LEU A 240 -15.73 -2.45 -16.79
CA LEU A 240 -17.03 -2.00 -16.33
C LEU A 240 -17.65 -3.14 -15.50
N GLY A 241 -17.77 -2.98 -14.21
CA GLY A 241 -18.37 -3.98 -13.33
C GLY A 241 -19.81 -4.30 -13.76
N TYR A 242 -20.30 -5.49 -13.40
CA TYR A 242 -21.68 -5.89 -13.76
C TYR A 242 -22.76 -4.97 -13.18
N GLN A 243 -22.47 -4.21 -12.14
CA GLN A 243 -23.36 -3.21 -11.53
C GLN A 243 -23.27 -1.83 -12.18
N GLN A 244 -22.19 -1.53 -12.90
CA GLN A 244 -21.94 -0.25 -13.55
C GLN A 244 -22.66 -0.17 -14.89
N GLY A 245 -23.60 0.75 -15.00
CA GLY A 245 -24.44 0.93 -16.20
C GLY A 245 -24.04 2.13 -17.05
N PRO A 246 -24.94 2.55 -17.99
CA PRO A 246 -24.68 3.68 -18.92
C PRO A 246 -24.34 5.01 -18.24
N ASP A 247 -24.73 5.19 -17.01
CA ASP A 247 -24.50 6.42 -16.24
C ASP A 247 -23.12 6.47 -15.57
N THR A 248 -22.29 5.44 -15.78
CA THR A 248 -20.92 5.40 -15.24
C THR A 248 -20.01 6.35 -15.98
N ASP A 249 -19.41 7.30 -15.28
CA ASP A 249 -18.43 8.22 -15.83
C ASP A 249 -17.08 7.56 -16.08
N ILE A 250 -16.45 7.85 -17.22
CA ILE A 250 -15.14 7.32 -17.61
C ILE A 250 -14.27 8.49 -18.09
N ARG A 251 -13.14 8.72 -17.42
CA ARG A 251 -12.19 9.79 -17.74
C ARG A 251 -10.76 9.29 -17.68
N VAL A 252 -9.88 9.84 -18.49
CA VAL A 252 -8.44 9.70 -18.31
C VAL A 252 -8.00 10.71 -17.26
N ARG A 253 -7.16 10.29 -16.33
CA ARG A 253 -6.57 11.12 -15.28
C ARG A 253 -5.06 10.97 -15.29
N ALA A 254 -4.37 12.10 -15.16
CA ALA A 254 -2.92 12.14 -15.00
C ALA A 254 -2.55 13.09 -13.85
N VAL A 255 -1.48 12.75 -13.13
CA VAL A 255 -0.91 13.54 -12.04
C VAL A 255 0.60 13.57 -12.27
N ASP A 256 1.18 14.76 -12.33
CA ASP A 256 2.62 14.97 -12.49
C ASP A 256 3.40 14.70 -11.17
N PRO A 257 4.74 14.79 -11.17
CA PRO A 257 5.54 14.66 -9.95
C PRO A 257 5.34 15.80 -8.95
N ALA A 258 4.83 16.97 -9.39
CA ALA A 258 4.51 18.11 -8.54
C ALA A 258 3.14 18.02 -7.88
N GLY A 259 2.32 17.02 -8.27
CA GLY A 259 0.98 16.79 -7.75
C GLY A 259 -0.11 17.57 -8.48
N ASN A 260 0.21 18.27 -9.59
CA ASN A 260 -0.83 18.89 -10.42
C ASN A 260 -1.57 17.79 -11.20
N SER A 261 -2.88 17.90 -11.31
CA SER A 261 -3.71 16.86 -11.91
C SER A 261 -4.60 17.40 -13.01
N THR A 262 -4.78 16.57 -14.04
CA THR A 262 -5.72 16.84 -15.15
C THR A 262 -6.61 15.62 -15.36
N GLU A 263 -7.84 15.87 -15.74
CA GLU A 263 -8.79 14.88 -16.24
C GLU A 263 -9.24 15.24 -17.64
N SER A 264 -9.29 14.24 -18.54
CA SER A 264 -9.74 14.40 -19.91
C SER A 264 -10.89 13.44 -20.21
N SER A 265 -11.99 13.98 -20.72
CA SER A 265 -13.12 13.18 -21.19
C SER A 265 -12.90 12.74 -22.63
N PHE A 266 -13.48 11.60 -23.00
CA PHE A 266 -13.49 11.09 -24.36
C PHE A 266 -14.84 10.47 -24.68
N TYR A 267 -15.11 10.24 -25.99
CA TYR A 267 -16.36 9.63 -26.39
C TYR A 267 -16.35 8.12 -26.10
N TYR A 268 -17.34 7.64 -25.36
CA TYR A 268 -17.58 6.23 -25.09
C TYR A 268 -19.07 5.91 -25.10
N HIS A 269 -19.41 4.63 -25.33
CA HIS A 269 -20.77 4.15 -25.26
C HIS A 269 -20.84 2.86 -24.43
N ILE A 270 -21.64 2.89 -23.36
CA ILE A 270 -21.88 1.74 -22.50
C ILE A 270 -23.16 1.02 -22.92
N ARG A 271 -23.03 -0.24 -23.32
CA ARG A 271 -24.17 -1.08 -23.68
C ARG A 271 -24.70 -1.79 -22.46
N ARG A 272 -25.91 -1.45 -22.02
CA ARG A 272 -26.58 -2.14 -20.93
C ARG A 272 -26.74 -3.64 -21.23
N LYS A 273 -26.57 -4.48 -20.20
CA LYS A 273 -26.77 -5.93 -20.29
C LYS A 273 -27.79 -6.39 -19.26
N THR A 274 -28.58 -7.38 -19.64
CA THR A 274 -29.47 -8.09 -18.71
C THR A 274 -28.80 -9.40 -18.31
N PHE A 275 -28.66 -9.62 -17.01
CA PHE A 275 -28.06 -10.82 -16.45
C PHE A 275 -29.17 -11.79 -15.99
N ARG A 276 -28.90 -13.08 -16.13
CA ARG A 276 -29.83 -14.16 -15.79
C ARG A 276 -30.05 -14.22 -14.26
N LYS A 277 -31.26 -14.51 -13.84
CA LYS A 277 -31.59 -14.89 -12.46
C LYS A 277 -31.57 -16.41 -12.36
N ASP A 278 -30.87 -16.96 -11.38
CA ASP A 278 -30.67 -18.40 -11.18
C ASP A 278 -31.09 -18.80 -9.76
N LYS A 279 -31.70 -19.98 -9.63
CA LYS A 279 -32.14 -20.52 -8.35
C LYS A 279 -31.30 -21.74 -8.00
N ILE A 280 -30.62 -21.71 -6.86
CA ILE A 280 -29.74 -22.78 -6.39
C ILE A 280 -30.37 -23.42 -5.13
N ASN A 281 -30.80 -24.67 -5.24
CA ASN A 281 -31.31 -25.41 -4.09
C ASN A 281 -30.17 -26.10 -3.34
N ILE A 282 -30.04 -25.78 -2.06
CA ILE A 282 -29.06 -26.37 -1.14
C ILE A 282 -29.74 -27.53 -0.38
N SER A 283 -29.18 -28.72 -0.48
CA SER A 283 -29.66 -29.90 0.23
C SER A 283 -28.80 -30.24 1.45
N ASP A 284 -29.36 -30.98 2.40
CA ASP A 284 -28.61 -31.48 3.56
C ASP A 284 -27.43 -32.37 3.13
N GLY A 285 -27.59 -33.16 2.05
CA GLY A 285 -26.51 -33.96 1.46
C GLY A 285 -25.38 -33.10 0.89
N PHE A 286 -25.68 -31.96 0.28
CA PHE A 286 -24.67 -30.99 -0.18
C PHE A 286 -23.93 -30.38 1.03
N LEU A 287 -24.63 -29.95 2.05
CA LEU A 287 -24.04 -29.36 3.27
C LEU A 287 -23.10 -30.35 3.97
N LYS A 288 -23.56 -31.61 4.15
CA LYS A 288 -22.72 -32.68 4.77
C LYS A 288 -21.43 -32.92 4.00
N ARG A 289 -21.45 -32.86 2.67
CA ARG A 289 -20.28 -33.13 1.84
C ARG A 289 -19.35 -31.94 1.75
N LYS A 290 -19.85 -30.69 1.67
CA LYS A 290 -19.06 -29.52 1.35
C LYS A 290 -18.52 -28.76 2.56
N ILE A 291 -19.26 -28.65 3.65
CA ILE A 291 -18.82 -27.90 4.84
C ILE A 291 -17.47 -28.42 5.40
N PRO A 292 -17.21 -29.74 5.49
CA PRO A 292 -15.94 -30.24 5.99
C PRO A 292 -14.70 -29.79 5.19
N GLU A 293 -14.84 -29.48 3.89
CA GLU A 293 -13.74 -28.99 3.06
C GLU A 293 -13.20 -27.62 3.54
N PHE A 294 -13.95 -26.90 4.38
CA PHE A 294 -13.60 -25.57 4.90
C PHE A 294 -13.14 -25.56 6.36
N SER A 295 -13.06 -26.70 7.02
CA SER A 295 -12.75 -26.80 8.46
C SER A 295 -11.38 -26.22 8.86
N GLY A 296 -10.39 -26.15 7.94
CA GLY A 296 -9.09 -25.54 8.17
C GLY A 296 -9.00 -24.05 7.78
N GLN A 297 -10.05 -23.49 7.16
CA GLN A 297 -10.01 -22.13 6.60
C GLN A 297 -10.77 -21.10 7.44
N ILE A 298 -11.68 -21.56 8.29
CA ILE A 298 -12.46 -20.72 9.22
C ILE A 298 -12.62 -21.46 10.54
N PRO A 299 -12.59 -20.75 11.68
CA PRO A 299 -13.06 -21.31 12.95
C PRO A 299 -14.59 -21.46 12.88
N LEU A 300 -15.05 -22.49 12.16
CA LEU A 300 -16.47 -22.86 12.14
C LEU A 300 -16.82 -23.29 13.56
N GLY A 301 -17.44 -22.39 14.34
CA GLY A 301 -17.83 -22.69 15.72
C GLY A 301 -18.55 -24.02 15.81
N ALA A 302 -18.13 -24.90 16.72
CA ALA A 302 -18.66 -26.27 16.86
C ALA A 302 -20.19 -26.30 17.09
N SER A 303 -20.75 -25.23 17.66
CA SER A 303 -22.18 -25.06 17.98
C SER A 303 -23.07 -24.60 16.83
N LYS A 304 -22.50 -24.15 15.68
CA LYS A 304 -23.27 -23.64 14.55
C LYS A 304 -23.94 -24.76 13.75
N SER A 305 -25.16 -24.54 13.29
CA SER A 305 -25.84 -25.47 12.37
C SER A 305 -25.11 -25.57 11.02
N PRO A 306 -25.28 -26.68 10.27
CA PRO A 306 -24.72 -26.77 8.92
C PRO A 306 -25.14 -25.63 7.99
N LEU A 307 -26.37 -25.11 8.14
CA LEU A 307 -26.87 -23.98 7.38
C LEU A 307 -26.12 -22.68 7.74
N ASP A 308 -25.91 -22.40 9.03
CA ASP A 308 -25.19 -21.21 9.46
C ASP A 308 -23.74 -21.23 8.97
N LYS A 309 -23.09 -22.38 9.03
CA LYS A 309 -21.74 -22.59 8.47
C LYS A 309 -21.71 -22.32 6.97
N PHE A 310 -22.71 -22.80 6.23
CA PHE A 310 -22.85 -22.51 4.81
C PHE A 310 -22.96 -21.00 4.54
N LEU A 311 -23.80 -20.29 5.30
CA LEU A 311 -23.98 -18.85 5.13
C LEU A 311 -22.69 -18.07 5.41
N GLU A 312 -21.95 -18.45 6.45
CA GLU A 312 -20.64 -17.89 6.76
C GLU A 312 -19.64 -18.12 5.61
N ILE A 313 -19.57 -19.35 5.08
CA ILE A 313 -18.73 -19.66 3.92
C ILE A 313 -19.16 -18.82 2.71
N ASN A 314 -20.45 -18.81 2.40
CA ASN A 314 -20.95 -18.15 1.19
C ASN A 314 -20.86 -16.61 1.25
N ARG A 315 -20.71 -16.01 2.42
CA ARG A 315 -20.59 -14.55 2.64
C ARG A 315 -19.17 -14.15 3.01
N ASP A 316 -18.67 -14.62 4.13
CA ASP A 316 -17.43 -14.12 4.73
C ASP A 316 -16.18 -14.70 4.06
N VAL A 317 -16.15 -16.03 3.83
CA VAL A 317 -15.05 -16.64 3.06
C VAL A 317 -15.03 -16.12 1.64
N ARG A 318 -16.19 -15.97 0.99
CA ARG A 318 -16.29 -15.38 -0.34
C ARG A 318 -15.69 -13.98 -0.37
N ARG A 319 -16.00 -13.12 0.61
CA ARG A 319 -15.42 -11.78 0.73
C ARG A 319 -13.91 -11.83 0.92
N ALA A 320 -13.43 -12.70 1.82
CA ALA A 320 -12.00 -12.90 2.04
C ALA A 320 -11.28 -13.40 0.78
N ASN A 321 -11.94 -14.26 -0.04
CA ASN A 321 -11.37 -14.69 -1.32
C ASN A 321 -11.25 -13.54 -2.31
N TYR A 322 -12.24 -12.63 -2.40
CA TYR A 322 -12.13 -11.44 -3.25
C TYR A 322 -10.96 -10.55 -2.84
N MET A 323 -10.75 -10.34 -1.53
CA MET A 323 -9.59 -9.58 -1.04
C MET A 323 -8.26 -10.26 -1.39
N LYS A 324 -8.16 -11.59 -1.29
CA LYS A 324 -6.97 -12.33 -1.71
C LYS A 324 -6.72 -12.23 -3.22
N ILE A 325 -7.76 -12.35 -4.03
CA ILE A 325 -7.67 -12.18 -5.50
C ILE A 325 -7.21 -10.75 -5.82
N ALA A 326 -7.82 -9.73 -5.20
CA ALA A 326 -7.43 -8.34 -5.38
C ALA A 326 -5.95 -8.12 -5.04
N ALA A 327 -5.46 -8.67 -3.92
CA ALA A 327 -4.05 -8.57 -3.54
C ALA A 327 -3.10 -9.21 -4.58
N VAL A 328 -3.48 -10.35 -5.16
CA VAL A 328 -2.71 -11.00 -6.24
C VAL A 328 -2.64 -10.12 -7.49
N CYS A 329 -3.70 -9.36 -7.79
CA CYS A 329 -3.80 -8.52 -8.97
C CYS A 329 -3.22 -7.10 -8.82
N GLN A 330 -2.68 -6.73 -7.65
CA GLN A 330 -2.17 -5.37 -7.37
C GLN A 330 -0.94 -4.98 -8.20
N ASN A 331 -0.05 -5.94 -8.48
CA ASN A 331 1.23 -5.69 -9.16
C ASN A 331 1.29 -6.50 -10.46
N PRO A 332 0.56 -6.08 -11.51
CA PRO A 332 0.55 -6.79 -12.78
C PRO A 332 1.91 -6.67 -13.49
N ASN A 333 2.23 -7.66 -14.30
CA ASN A 333 3.41 -7.61 -15.15
C ASN A 333 3.34 -6.38 -16.08
N PRO A 334 4.42 -5.57 -16.17
CA PRO A 334 4.45 -4.37 -16.99
C PRO A 334 4.57 -4.67 -18.51
N LYS A 335 4.57 -5.94 -18.92
CA LYS A 335 4.66 -6.37 -20.31
C LYS A 335 3.48 -7.26 -20.69
N ARG A 336 2.89 -7.03 -21.87
CA ARG A 336 1.85 -7.90 -22.41
C ARG A 336 2.45 -9.23 -22.86
N HIS A 337 1.92 -10.34 -22.36
CA HIS A 337 2.33 -11.70 -22.73
C HIS A 337 1.40 -12.31 -23.79
N TRP A 338 0.13 -12.03 -23.75
CA TRP A 338 -0.91 -12.69 -24.52
C TRP A 338 -1.04 -12.19 -25.98
N ARG A 339 -1.57 -13.07 -26.87
CA ARG A 339 -1.86 -12.78 -28.28
C ARG A 339 -3.13 -13.47 -28.76
N GLY A 340 -3.91 -12.78 -29.60
CA GLY A 340 -5.13 -13.31 -30.19
C GLY A 340 -6.16 -13.74 -29.13
N ARG A 341 -7.12 -14.57 -29.52
CA ARG A 341 -8.17 -15.02 -28.61
C ARG A 341 -7.67 -15.97 -27.55
N PHE A 342 -8.29 -15.94 -26.38
CA PHE A 342 -8.07 -16.91 -25.32
C PHE A 342 -8.67 -18.28 -25.68
N LEU A 343 -8.08 -19.37 -25.18
CA LEU A 343 -8.65 -20.70 -25.30
C LEU A 343 -9.75 -20.89 -24.27
N ARG A 344 -10.83 -21.49 -24.70
CA ARG A 344 -11.86 -22.02 -23.82
C ARG A 344 -11.55 -23.48 -23.50
N LEU A 345 -12.02 -24.00 -22.36
CA LEU A 345 -11.91 -25.43 -22.05
C LEU A 345 -12.45 -26.26 -23.22
N PRO A 346 -11.62 -27.15 -23.82
CA PRO A 346 -12.05 -27.96 -24.98
C PRO A 346 -13.24 -28.86 -24.66
N LYS A 347 -14.11 -29.08 -25.64
CA LYS A 347 -15.27 -29.97 -25.55
C LYS A 347 -16.15 -29.70 -24.33
N SER A 348 -16.28 -28.43 -23.90
CA SER A 348 -17.06 -28.05 -22.71
C SER A 348 -18.40 -27.41 -23.08
N ALA A 349 -19.40 -27.65 -22.24
CA ALA A 349 -20.69 -26.97 -22.27
C ALA A 349 -20.74 -25.88 -21.17
N THR A 350 -21.33 -24.72 -21.48
CA THR A 350 -21.58 -23.67 -20.48
C THR A 350 -22.74 -24.10 -19.58
N ARG A 351 -22.50 -24.13 -18.26
CA ARG A 351 -23.51 -24.43 -17.23
C ARG A 351 -24.03 -23.19 -16.53
N ALA A 352 -23.13 -22.26 -16.23
CA ALA A 352 -23.49 -20.95 -15.67
C ALA A 352 -22.73 -19.84 -16.40
N ARG A 353 -23.35 -18.65 -16.45
CA ARG A 353 -22.81 -17.50 -17.18
C ARG A 353 -22.26 -16.45 -16.20
N PHE A 354 -21.45 -15.54 -16.74
CA PHE A 354 -20.98 -14.38 -16.00
C PHE A 354 -22.15 -13.50 -15.56
N ALA A 355 -22.05 -13.03 -14.32
CA ALA A 355 -23.02 -12.18 -13.65
C ALA A 355 -24.43 -12.80 -13.49
N ASP A 356 -24.56 -14.14 -13.52
CA ASP A 356 -25.80 -14.81 -13.10
C ASP A 356 -26.10 -14.43 -11.63
N HIS A 357 -27.26 -13.83 -11.38
CA HIS A 357 -27.76 -13.49 -10.04
C HIS A 357 -28.38 -14.74 -9.39
N ARG A 358 -27.65 -15.36 -8.48
CA ARG A 358 -28.01 -16.61 -7.80
C ARG A 358 -28.73 -16.35 -6.51
N THR A 359 -29.98 -16.85 -6.39
CA THR A 359 -30.69 -16.92 -5.12
C THR A 359 -30.59 -18.35 -4.60
N TYR A 360 -30.06 -18.51 -3.40
CA TYR A 360 -29.91 -19.79 -2.73
C TYR A 360 -31.16 -20.11 -1.92
N PHE A 361 -31.65 -21.33 -2.05
CA PHE A 361 -32.83 -21.84 -1.36
C PHE A 361 -32.46 -23.03 -0.48
N TYR A 362 -33.02 -23.10 0.72
CA TYR A 362 -32.94 -24.25 1.59
C TYR A 362 -34.31 -24.58 2.12
N LYS A 363 -34.76 -25.84 1.88
CA LYS A 363 -36.13 -26.31 2.22
C LYS A 363 -37.24 -25.36 1.72
N GLY A 364 -37.04 -24.84 0.49
CA GLY A 364 -38.01 -23.94 -0.16
C GLY A 364 -37.87 -22.45 0.20
N ASN A 365 -37.14 -22.07 1.23
CA ASN A 365 -36.97 -20.70 1.66
C ASN A 365 -35.69 -20.07 1.05
N PRO A 366 -35.73 -18.80 0.59
CA PRO A 366 -34.55 -18.09 0.14
C PRO A 366 -33.69 -17.75 1.37
N ILE A 367 -32.39 -18.07 1.30
CA ILE A 367 -31.45 -17.94 2.42
C ILE A 367 -30.30 -16.98 2.13
N ASP A 368 -29.90 -16.80 0.87
CA ASP A 368 -28.81 -15.92 0.48
C ASP A 368 -28.88 -15.54 -1.01
N GLN A 369 -28.17 -14.47 -1.39
CA GLN A 369 -28.01 -14.04 -2.77
C GLN A 369 -26.54 -13.75 -3.08
N GLN A 370 -26.06 -14.22 -4.21
CA GLN A 370 -24.70 -13.98 -4.69
C GLN A 370 -24.70 -13.79 -6.21
N VAL A 371 -23.62 -13.20 -6.74
CA VAL A 371 -23.42 -13.07 -8.19
C VAL A 371 -22.29 -13.99 -8.64
N HIS A 372 -22.47 -14.65 -9.77
CA HIS A 372 -21.51 -15.57 -10.35
C HIS A 372 -20.49 -14.81 -11.22
N LEU A 373 -19.26 -14.61 -10.71
CA LEU A 373 -18.24 -13.78 -11.36
C LEU A 373 -17.28 -14.60 -12.24
N GLY A 374 -17.85 -15.43 -13.10
CA GLY A 374 -17.13 -16.26 -14.06
C GLY A 374 -18.08 -17.02 -14.96
N ILE A 375 -17.57 -18.03 -15.64
CA ILE A 375 -18.34 -18.97 -16.47
C ILE A 375 -18.00 -20.38 -16.02
N ASP A 376 -19.04 -21.21 -15.75
CA ASP A 376 -18.86 -22.60 -15.42
C ASP A 376 -18.89 -23.45 -16.69
N LEU A 377 -17.79 -24.17 -16.92
CA LEU A 377 -17.55 -24.99 -18.09
C LEU A 377 -17.47 -26.47 -17.69
N ALA A 378 -18.48 -27.27 -18.05
CA ALA A 378 -18.50 -28.71 -17.80
C ALA A 378 -18.00 -29.47 -19.01
N SER A 379 -17.09 -30.39 -18.79
CA SER A 379 -16.57 -31.36 -19.76
C SER A 379 -16.61 -32.78 -19.14
N VAL A 380 -15.85 -33.73 -19.68
CA VAL A 380 -15.62 -35.00 -18.99
C VAL A 380 -14.90 -34.74 -17.68
N ALA A 381 -15.24 -35.46 -16.61
CA ALA A 381 -14.61 -35.30 -15.31
C ALA A 381 -13.09 -35.49 -15.40
N ASN A 382 -12.34 -34.69 -14.62
CA ASN A 382 -10.87 -34.69 -14.63
C ASN A 382 -10.24 -34.30 -15.99
N SER A 383 -10.93 -33.51 -16.80
CA SER A 383 -10.40 -33.01 -18.08
C SER A 383 -9.18 -32.14 -17.88
N PRO A 384 -8.15 -32.20 -18.74
CA PRO A 384 -7.02 -31.31 -18.70
C PRO A 384 -7.48 -29.85 -18.92
N VAL A 385 -6.98 -28.93 -18.10
CA VAL A 385 -7.26 -27.51 -18.20
C VAL A 385 -6.05 -26.82 -18.83
N PRO A 386 -6.20 -26.27 -20.06
CA PRO A 386 -5.12 -25.53 -20.71
C PRO A 386 -5.04 -24.09 -20.22
N ALA A 387 -3.85 -23.49 -20.28
CA ALA A 387 -3.65 -22.05 -20.18
C ALA A 387 -4.42 -21.35 -21.33
N GLY A 388 -5.27 -20.41 -21.00
CA GLY A 388 -6.07 -19.69 -21.98
C GLY A 388 -5.24 -18.89 -22.96
N ASN A 389 -4.11 -18.35 -22.51
CA ASN A 389 -3.11 -17.62 -23.29
C ASN A 389 -1.77 -17.62 -22.55
N ASP A 390 -0.72 -17.04 -23.18
CA ASP A 390 0.59 -16.89 -22.58
C ASP A 390 0.49 -16.00 -21.33
N GLY A 391 1.25 -16.30 -20.28
CA GLY A 391 1.25 -15.55 -19.04
C GLY A 391 2.21 -16.09 -17.99
N VAL A 392 2.18 -15.45 -16.83
CA VAL A 392 2.95 -15.85 -15.64
C VAL A 392 1.97 -16.29 -14.55
N VAL A 393 2.27 -17.40 -13.87
CA VAL A 393 1.43 -17.88 -12.77
C VAL A 393 1.54 -16.93 -11.57
N ALA A 394 0.50 -16.15 -11.32
CA ALA A 394 0.41 -15.22 -10.19
C ALA A 394 -0.09 -15.90 -8.90
N LEU A 395 -0.90 -16.95 -9.03
CA LEU A 395 -1.39 -17.77 -7.92
C LEU A 395 -1.50 -19.24 -8.33
N ALA A 396 -1.08 -20.14 -7.45
CA ALA A 396 -1.30 -21.58 -7.54
C ALA A 396 -1.62 -22.13 -6.15
N SER A 397 -2.90 -22.12 -5.75
CA SER A 397 -3.32 -22.54 -4.40
C SER A 397 -3.70 -24.02 -4.39
N ALA A 398 -2.68 -24.89 -4.22
CA ALA A 398 -2.82 -26.33 -4.31
C ALA A 398 -3.24 -27.01 -3.00
N SER A 399 -2.63 -26.65 -1.85
CA SER A 399 -2.85 -27.33 -0.57
C SER A 399 -4.16 -26.90 0.10
N ASP A 400 -4.32 -25.58 0.34
CA ASP A 400 -5.44 -25.05 1.13
C ASP A 400 -6.60 -24.55 0.29
N GLY A 401 -6.40 -24.50 -1.03
CA GLY A 401 -7.37 -23.92 -1.95
C GLY A 401 -7.56 -22.41 -1.74
N LEU A 402 -8.41 -21.81 -2.56
CA LEU A 402 -8.87 -20.43 -2.43
C LEU A 402 -10.35 -20.43 -1.98
N GLY A 403 -10.59 -20.88 -0.76
CA GLY A 403 -11.91 -20.92 -0.15
C GLY A 403 -13.00 -21.51 -1.07
N ILE A 404 -14.02 -20.72 -1.39
CA ILE A 404 -15.13 -21.13 -2.24
C ILE A 404 -14.69 -21.56 -3.64
N TYR A 405 -13.59 -21.04 -4.15
CA TYR A 405 -13.02 -21.37 -5.46
C TYR A 405 -12.23 -22.69 -5.48
N GLY A 406 -11.89 -23.25 -4.30
CA GLY A 406 -11.10 -24.47 -4.19
C GLY A 406 -9.69 -24.31 -4.77
N LYS A 407 -9.11 -25.39 -5.29
CA LYS A 407 -7.82 -25.35 -5.96
C LYS A 407 -7.89 -24.44 -7.18
N THR A 408 -7.05 -23.38 -7.18
CA THR A 408 -7.16 -22.27 -8.12
C THR A 408 -5.79 -21.89 -8.67
N VAL A 409 -5.74 -21.60 -9.97
CA VAL A 409 -4.62 -20.96 -10.65
C VAL A 409 -5.08 -19.60 -11.17
N ILE A 410 -4.25 -18.56 -11.00
CA ILE A 410 -4.43 -17.25 -11.64
C ILE A 410 -3.20 -16.99 -12.51
N LEU A 411 -3.43 -16.63 -13.77
CA LEU A 411 -2.39 -16.20 -14.71
C LEU A 411 -2.43 -14.68 -14.88
N ASP A 412 -1.27 -14.06 -14.80
CA ASP A 412 -1.02 -12.66 -15.17
C ASP A 412 -0.60 -12.62 -16.65
N HIS A 413 -1.39 -11.93 -17.48
CA HIS A 413 -1.14 -11.76 -18.90
C HIS A 413 -0.49 -10.41 -19.25
N GLY A 414 -0.21 -9.60 -18.22
CA GLY A 414 0.36 -8.26 -18.33
C GLY A 414 -0.69 -7.15 -18.46
N TYR A 415 -0.26 -5.93 -18.10
CA TYR A 415 -1.08 -4.71 -18.14
C TYR A 415 -2.40 -4.83 -17.38
N GLY A 416 -2.40 -5.56 -16.26
CA GLY A 416 -3.57 -5.73 -15.42
C GLY A 416 -4.61 -6.72 -15.94
N LEU A 417 -4.32 -7.50 -16.97
CA LEU A 417 -5.20 -8.56 -17.47
C LEU A 417 -4.86 -9.89 -16.80
N PHE A 418 -5.86 -10.54 -16.17
CA PHE A 418 -5.70 -11.84 -15.52
C PHE A 418 -6.77 -12.83 -15.97
N SER A 419 -6.42 -14.13 -15.94
CA SER A 419 -7.38 -15.23 -16.05
C SER A 419 -7.29 -16.14 -14.85
N MET A 420 -8.45 -16.63 -14.37
CA MET A 420 -8.56 -17.49 -13.19
C MET A 420 -9.23 -18.81 -13.53
N TYR A 421 -8.66 -19.90 -13.01
CA TYR A 421 -9.06 -21.29 -13.25
C TYR A 421 -9.31 -21.95 -11.90
N SER A 422 -10.55 -22.25 -11.58
CA SER A 422 -10.95 -22.71 -10.23
C SER A 422 -11.66 -24.05 -10.22
N HIS A 423 -11.91 -24.59 -9.03
CA HIS A 423 -12.46 -25.91 -8.73
C HIS A 423 -11.60 -27.07 -9.22
N LEU A 424 -10.29 -26.85 -9.40
CA LEU A 424 -9.38 -27.85 -9.91
C LEU A 424 -9.25 -29.06 -8.97
N SER A 425 -9.11 -30.27 -9.51
CA SER A 425 -8.74 -31.46 -8.74
C SER A 425 -7.23 -31.52 -8.52
N GLN A 426 -6.45 -31.07 -9.50
CA GLN A 426 -4.98 -31.07 -9.49
C GLN A 426 -4.46 -29.79 -10.15
N ILE A 427 -3.38 -29.22 -9.59
CA ILE A 427 -2.59 -28.13 -10.17
C ILE A 427 -1.26 -28.69 -10.64
N ALA A 428 -0.81 -28.31 -11.83
CA ALA A 428 0.41 -28.78 -12.48
C ALA A 428 1.50 -27.72 -12.60
N VAL A 429 1.24 -26.52 -12.08
CA VAL A 429 2.13 -25.35 -12.17
C VAL A 429 2.35 -24.73 -10.78
N LYS A 430 3.36 -23.90 -10.63
CA LYS A 430 3.68 -23.13 -9.40
C LYS A 430 3.76 -21.64 -9.70
N VAL A 431 3.66 -20.82 -8.67
CA VAL A 431 3.81 -19.36 -8.76
C VAL A 431 5.16 -19.00 -9.39
N GLY A 432 5.13 -18.08 -10.33
CA GLY A 432 6.30 -17.61 -11.09
C GLY A 432 6.58 -18.40 -12.38
N ASP A 433 5.92 -19.53 -12.61
CA ASP A 433 6.09 -20.27 -13.88
C ASP A 433 5.56 -19.43 -15.05
N HIS A 434 6.35 -19.38 -16.14
CA HIS A 434 5.89 -18.89 -17.43
C HIS A 434 5.18 -20.02 -18.17
N VAL A 435 3.97 -19.75 -18.62
CA VAL A 435 3.15 -20.70 -19.37
C VAL A 435 2.82 -20.14 -20.75
N SER A 436 2.84 -21.02 -21.74
CA SER A 436 2.38 -20.74 -23.10
C SER A 436 0.92 -21.14 -23.26
N LYS A 437 0.25 -20.49 -24.19
CA LYS A 437 -1.13 -20.81 -24.57
C LYS A 437 -1.30 -22.30 -24.90
N GLY A 438 -2.16 -22.98 -24.13
CA GLY A 438 -2.40 -24.40 -24.27
C GLY A 438 -1.64 -25.29 -23.29
N ASP A 439 -0.64 -24.77 -22.57
CA ASP A 439 0.06 -25.52 -21.54
C ASP A 439 -0.90 -26.01 -20.45
N LYS A 440 -0.65 -27.18 -19.91
CA LYS A 440 -1.52 -27.80 -18.91
C LYS A 440 -1.33 -27.13 -17.55
N LEU A 441 -2.38 -26.44 -17.06
CA LEU A 441 -2.41 -25.85 -15.72
C LEU A 441 -2.83 -26.83 -14.62
N GLY A 442 -3.63 -27.83 -14.98
CA GLY A 442 -4.19 -28.80 -14.03
C GLY A 442 -5.28 -29.68 -14.66
N ARG A 443 -6.22 -30.08 -13.82
CA ARG A 443 -7.39 -30.85 -14.23
C ARG A 443 -8.65 -30.30 -13.59
N THR A 444 -9.79 -30.39 -14.28
CA THR A 444 -11.10 -30.04 -13.71
C THR A 444 -11.40 -30.87 -12.47
N GLY A 445 -12.26 -30.39 -11.61
CA GLY A 445 -12.64 -31.05 -10.37
C GLY A 445 -13.86 -30.43 -9.73
N SER A 446 -14.00 -30.66 -8.43
CA SER A 446 -15.13 -30.18 -7.63
C SER A 446 -14.69 -29.62 -6.27
N THR A 447 -13.45 -29.18 -6.13
CA THR A 447 -12.95 -28.59 -4.88
C THR A 447 -13.63 -27.23 -4.58
N GLY A 448 -13.66 -26.84 -3.32
CA GLY A 448 -14.37 -25.64 -2.87
C GLY A 448 -15.88 -25.79 -2.98
N MET A 449 -16.62 -24.72 -3.27
CA MET A 449 -18.10 -24.70 -3.27
C MET A 449 -18.73 -25.17 -4.59
N ALA A 450 -18.11 -26.16 -5.26
CA ALA A 450 -18.62 -26.74 -6.50
C ALA A 450 -19.62 -27.87 -6.25
N GLY A 451 -20.70 -27.90 -7.03
CA GLY A 451 -21.73 -28.96 -6.96
C GLY A 451 -21.33 -30.28 -7.65
N GLY A 452 -20.39 -30.22 -8.59
CA GLY A 452 -19.87 -31.33 -9.39
C GLY A 452 -18.63 -30.91 -10.18
N ASP A 453 -18.02 -31.84 -10.93
CA ASP A 453 -16.81 -31.58 -11.72
C ASP A 453 -17.06 -30.57 -12.86
N HIS A 454 -16.36 -29.43 -12.82
CA HIS A 454 -16.36 -28.41 -13.86
C HIS A 454 -15.16 -27.46 -13.67
N LEU A 455 -14.90 -26.63 -14.66
CA LEU A 455 -13.98 -25.49 -14.56
C LEU A 455 -14.82 -24.23 -14.34
N HIS A 456 -14.59 -23.51 -13.23
CA HIS A 456 -14.99 -22.12 -13.12
C HIS A 456 -13.87 -21.25 -13.71
N PHE A 457 -14.18 -20.53 -14.78
CA PHE A 457 -13.25 -19.66 -15.51
C PHE A 457 -13.66 -18.20 -15.38
N SER A 458 -12.73 -17.35 -14.97
CA SER A 458 -12.94 -15.90 -14.89
C SER A 458 -11.86 -15.13 -15.63
N MET A 459 -12.22 -13.92 -16.08
CA MET A 459 -11.28 -12.89 -16.54
C MET A 459 -11.39 -11.69 -15.63
N LEU A 460 -10.25 -11.03 -15.36
CA LEU A 460 -10.20 -9.83 -14.55
C LEU A 460 -9.35 -8.75 -15.23
N ILE A 461 -9.75 -7.51 -15.03
CA ILE A 461 -8.91 -6.33 -15.25
C ILE A 461 -8.56 -5.78 -13.87
N ASN A 462 -7.28 -5.82 -13.51
CA ASN A 462 -6.82 -5.67 -12.14
C ASN A 462 -7.66 -6.58 -11.21
N ASP A 463 -8.38 -6.05 -10.25
CA ASP A 463 -9.24 -6.79 -9.32
C ASP A 463 -10.72 -6.92 -9.76
N THR A 464 -11.08 -6.37 -10.92
CA THR A 464 -12.47 -6.33 -11.40
C THR A 464 -12.78 -7.46 -12.36
N PHE A 465 -13.74 -8.32 -11.99
CA PHE A 465 -14.20 -9.40 -12.84
C PHE A 465 -14.97 -8.89 -14.05
N VAL A 466 -14.62 -9.41 -15.22
CA VAL A 466 -15.24 -9.09 -16.51
C VAL A 466 -15.71 -10.34 -17.24
N ASN A 467 -16.60 -10.16 -18.21
CA ASN A 467 -17.19 -11.27 -18.97
C ASN A 467 -16.14 -12.00 -19.83
N PRO A 468 -15.84 -13.29 -19.55
CA PRO A 468 -14.89 -14.07 -20.34
C PRO A 468 -15.22 -14.24 -21.82
N VAL A 469 -16.49 -14.14 -22.21
CA VAL A 469 -16.93 -14.34 -23.60
C VAL A 469 -16.24 -13.37 -24.56
N GLU A 470 -15.99 -12.13 -24.14
CA GLU A 470 -15.30 -11.12 -24.93
C GLU A 470 -13.88 -11.57 -25.33
N TRP A 471 -13.19 -12.25 -24.44
CA TRP A 471 -11.81 -12.71 -24.63
C TRP A 471 -11.71 -13.99 -25.48
N TRP A 472 -12.81 -14.70 -25.67
CA TRP A 472 -12.91 -15.84 -26.59
C TRP A 472 -13.32 -15.43 -28.02
N ASP A 473 -13.83 -14.21 -28.20
CA ASP A 473 -14.28 -13.68 -29.50
C ASP A 473 -13.15 -12.92 -30.19
N ILE A 474 -12.63 -13.50 -31.27
CA ILE A 474 -11.54 -12.89 -32.06
C ILE A 474 -11.97 -11.55 -32.69
N LYS A 475 -13.25 -11.39 -33.07
CA LYS A 475 -13.75 -10.12 -33.62
C LYS A 475 -13.81 -9.03 -32.58
N TRP A 476 -14.23 -9.37 -31.34
CA TRP A 476 -14.21 -8.43 -30.25
C TRP A 476 -12.78 -7.96 -29.93
N ILE A 477 -11.82 -8.89 -29.86
CA ILE A 477 -10.41 -8.57 -29.62
C ILE A 477 -9.85 -7.69 -30.73
N GLN A 478 -10.15 -8.04 -32.01
CA GLN A 478 -9.71 -7.22 -33.14
C GLN A 478 -10.23 -5.78 -33.04
N ASN A 479 -11.52 -5.61 -32.76
CA ASN A 479 -12.17 -4.30 -32.75
C ASN A 479 -11.86 -3.47 -31.49
N ASN A 480 -11.71 -4.12 -30.33
CA ASN A 480 -11.60 -3.41 -29.06
C ASN A 480 -10.16 -3.33 -28.51
N VAL A 481 -9.25 -4.16 -29.06
CA VAL A 481 -7.85 -4.18 -28.60
C VAL A 481 -6.90 -3.96 -29.76
N THR A 482 -6.85 -4.91 -30.75
CA THR A 482 -5.80 -4.93 -31.76
C THR A 482 -5.82 -3.68 -32.65
N SER A 483 -6.98 -3.33 -33.21
CA SER A 483 -7.11 -2.15 -34.10
C SER A 483 -6.81 -0.83 -33.37
N LYS A 484 -7.08 -0.72 -32.09
CA LYS A 484 -6.74 0.47 -31.31
C LYS A 484 -5.23 0.61 -31.11
N ILE A 485 -4.54 -0.51 -30.85
CA ILE A 485 -3.07 -0.52 -30.72
C ILE A 485 -2.44 -0.18 -32.07
N GLU A 486 -2.87 -0.81 -33.15
CA GLU A 486 -2.38 -0.53 -34.51
C GLU A 486 -2.60 0.93 -34.91
N TRP A 487 -3.76 1.48 -34.59
CA TRP A 487 -4.07 2.89 -34.82
C TRP A 487 -3.13 3.82 -34.03
N ALA A 488 -2.97 3.59 -32.73
CA ALA A 488 -2.07 4.40 -31.89
C ALA A 488 -0.62 4.30 -32.40
N GLN A 489 -0.16 3.10 -32.79
CA GLN A 489 1.17 2.91 -33.38
C GLN A 489 1.33 3.74 -34.66
N SER A 490 0.31 3.82 -35.51
CA SER A 490 0.36 4.61 -36.73
C SER A 490 0.47 6.12 -36.50
N LEU A 491 -0.01 6.61 -35.36
CA LEU A 491 0.13 8.02 -34.95
C LEU A 491 1.52 8.31 -34.37
N THR A 492 2.03 7.42 -33.52
CA THR A 492 3.30 7.61 -32.78
C THR A 492 4.54 7.29 -33.59
N SER A 493 4.42 6.58 -34.74
CA SER A 493 5.55 6.29 -35.64
C SER A 493 5.74 7.33 -36.75
N LYS A 494 4.91 8.37 -36.82
CA LYS A 494 4.99 9.47 -37.80
C LYS A 494 5.65 10.72 -37.25
N GLU A 495 5.90 10.77 -35.95
CA GLU A 495 6.69 11.78 -35.25
C GLU A 495 8.12 11.30 -35.03
#